data_8c756bb9ea0124bf1933188da7334450
#
_entry.id   8c756bb9ea0124bf1933188da7334450
#
_cell.length_a   1.000
_cell.length_b   1.000
_cell.length_c   1.000
_cell.angle_alpha   90.00
_cell.angle_beta   90.00
_cell.angle_gamma   90.00
#
_symmetry.space_group_name_H-M   'P 1'
#
loop_
_entity.id
_entity.type
_entity.pdbx_description
1 polymer ?
#
loop_
_entity_poly.entity_id
_entity_poly.type
_entity_poly.pdbx_seq_one_letter_code
_entity_poly.pdbx_strand_id
1 'polypeptide(L)'
;MGTSQPKLQIAAFGLEKIVPDREALGVFTRLLARSGTGQPITTYPSHYRKPRKGGELHIIIVDNGRSNILADQEHVKTLNCLRCGACMNTCPVYRRSGGYSYTYFIPGPIGINLGMLKAPLHYYDNVSACSLCYSCQNVCPAKVDLADQIYRWRQKLDGLGVASSSKRLMSGGMKVLMEHPSLFNLALARASWVNSFPRSLVYNGLNDWGKEHEMPQFAKESFNEMWKKGKVK
;
A
#
# COMPACT_ATOMS: atom_id res chain seq x y z
N MET A 1 -9.25 19.71 27.84
CA MET A 1 -9.64 18.50 27.14
C MET A 1 -10.45 17.51 28.00
N GLY A 2 -10.89 17.86 29.18
CA GLY A 2 -11.77 17.01 30.03
C GLY A 2 -11.12 15.76 30.64
N THR A 3 -9.86 15.49 30.37
CA THR A 3 -9.16 14.25 30.78
C THR A 3 -8.50 14.34 32.15
N SER A 4 -8.28 15.54 32.69
CA SER A 4 -7.52 15.71 33.94
C SER A 4 -8.29 15.30 35.18
N GLN A 5 -9.61 15.47 35.20
CA GLN A 5 -10.44 15.17 36.36
C GLN A 5 -11.91 14.83 36.03
N PRO A 6 -12.21 13.87 35.13
CA PRO A 6 -13.56 13.47 34.86
C PRO A 6 -14.15 12.67 36.04
N LYS A 7 -15.50 12.70 36.18
CA LYS A 7 -16.20 11.79 37.09
C LYS A 7 -16.20 10.36 36.52
N LEU A 8 -16.44 10.24 35.24
CA LEU A 8 -16.41 8.98 34.49
C LEU A 8 -15.43 9.12 33.35
N GLN A 9 -14.53 8.18 33.22
CA GLN A 9 -13.62 8.08 32.09
C GLN A 9 -13.65 6.70 31.47
N ILE A 10 -13.79 6.63 30.17
CA ILE A 10 -13.69 5.39 29.38
C ILE A 10 -12.55 5.52 28.40
N ALA A 11 -11.53 4.67 28.53
CA ALA A 11 -10.40 4.60 27.63
C ALA A 11 -10.48 3.31 26.80
N ALA A 12 -10.59 3.42 25.48
CA ALA A 12 -10.60 2.29 24.58
C ALA A 12 -9.35 2.30 23.69
N PHE A 13 -8.67 1.15 23.56
CA PHE A 13 -7.50 1.00 22.68
C PHE A 13 -7.40 -0.42 22.15
N GLY A 14 -6.69 -0.56 21.02
CA GLY A 14 -6.47 -1.87 20.42
C GLY A 14 -5.46 -2.71 21.20
N LEU A 15 -5.66 -4.03 21.16
CA LEU A 15 -4.77 -5.01 21.80
C LEU A 15 -3.30 -4.80 21.42
N GLU A 16 -3.03 -4.40 20.19
CA GLU A 16 -1.70 -4.12 19.64
C GLU A 16 -0.99 -2.90 20.27
N LYS A 17 -1.66 -2.15 21.13
CA LYS A 17 -1.10 -0.96 21.79
C LYS A 17 -0.61 -1.23 23.21
N ILE A 18 -0.74 -2.46 23.68
CA ILE A 18 -0.19 -2.85 24.98
C ILE A 18 1.33 -2.97 24.85
N VAL A 19 2.03 -2.32 25.75
CA VAL A 19 3.49 -2.38 25.86
C VAL A 19 3.89 -3.01 27.20
N PRO A 20 5.00 -3.74 27.27
CA PRO A 20 5.36 -4.51 28.46
C PRO A 20 5.78 -3.62 29.64
N ASP A 21 6.42 -2.48 29.37
CA ASP A 21 7.02 -1.65 30.41
C ASP A 21 7.05 -0.16 30.05
N ARG A 22 7.57 0.65 30.97
CA ARG A 22 7.69 2.12 30.80
C ARG A 22 8.80 2.52 29.84
N GLU A 23 9.83 1.70 29.66
CA GLU A 23 10.90 1.97 28.72
C GLU A 23 10.40 1.87 27.29
N ALA A 24 9.65 0.80 26.99
CA ALA A 24 8.95 0.66 25.72
C ALA A 24 7.99 1.83 25.44
N LEU A 25 7.24 2.29 26.43
CA LEU A 25 6.40 3.48 26.30
C LEU A 25 7.25 4.71 25.96
N GLY A 26 8.40 4.89 26.62
CA GLY A 26 9.33 5.99 26.33
C GLY A 26 9.85 5.97 24.89
N VAL A 27 10.12 4.79 24.33
CA VAL A 27 10.51 4.63 22.92
C VAL A 27 9.38 5.04 22.00
N PHE A 28 8.16 4.55 22.22
CA PHE A 28 7.01 4.85 21.37
C PHE A 28 6.66 6.34 21.35
N THR A 29 6.70 7.02 22.49
CA THR A 29 6.40 8.46 22.55
C THR A 29 7.41 9.32 21.78
N ARG A 30 8.67 8.88 21.69
CA ARG A 30 9.70 9.53 20.87
C ARG A 30 9.54 9.22 19.39
N LEU A 31 9.35 7.94 19.04
CA LEU A 31 9.21 7.51 17.64
C LEU A 31 8.04 8.17 16.95
N LEU A 32 6.88 8.24 17.62
CA LEU A 32 5.67 8.85 17.07
C LEU A 32 5.92 10.32 16.69
N ALA A 33 6.41 11.11 17.64
CA ALA A 33 6.60 12.54 17.45
C ALA A 33 7.67 12.85 16.39
N ARG A 34 8.80 12.17 16.43
CA ARG A 34 9.90 12.34 15.45
C ARG A 34 9.48 12.00 14.03
N SER A 35 8.73 10.92 13.86
CA SER A 35 8.30 10.46 12.53
C SER A 35 7.08 11.23 11.99
N GLY A 36 6.21 11.73 12.86
CA GLY A 36 5.03 12.48 12.46
C GLY A 36 5.32 13.96 12.16
N THR A 37 6.02 14.63 13.07
CA THR A 37 6.19 16.09 13.05
C THR A 37 7.63 16.56 13.23
N GLY A 38 8.60 15.66 13.38
CA GLY A 38 10.01 16.01 13.65
C GLY A 38 10.30 16.50 15.09
N GLN A 39 9.31 16.43 15.97
CA GLN A 39 9.49 16.82 17.38
C GLN A 39 10.26 15.76 18.18
N PRO A 40 11.05 16.15 19.19
CA PRO A 40 11.85 15.18 19.97
C PRO A 40 11.00 14.20 20.79
N ILE A 41 9.81 14.62 21.23
CA ILE A 41 8.87 13.81 22.02
C ILE A 41 7.44 14.27 21.78
N THR A 42 6.45 13.41 22.06
CA THR A 42 5.02 13.74 21.99
C THR A 42 4.68 14.85 23.01
N THR A 43 4.13 15.96 22.54
CA THR A 43 3.90 17.17 23.35
C THR A 43 2.72 17.02 24.30
N TYR A 44 1.67 16.29 23.93
CA TYR A 44 0.42 16.19 24.67
C TYR A 44 0.05 14.75 25.05
N PRO A 45 0.90 14.03 25.80
CA PRO A 45 0.51 12.73 26.32
C PRO A 45 -0.50 12.86 27.46
N SER A 46 -1.59 12.12 27.39
CA SER A 46 -2.57 12.03 28.47
C SER A 46 -2.35 10.72 29.23
N HIS A 47 -2.05 10.84 30.53
CA HIS A 47 -1.85 9.70 31.40
C HIS A 47 -3.06 9.49 32.29
N TYR A 48 -3.68 8.32 32.20
CA TYR A 48 -4.80 7.94 33.04
C TYR A 48 -4.29 7.18 34.27
N ARG A 49 -4.69 7.63 35.43
CA ARG A 49 -4.31 7.04 36.69
C ARG A 49 -5.59 6.63 37.44
N LYS A 50 -5.41 6.08 38.65
CA LYS A 50 -6.53 5.84 39.57
C LYS A 50 -7.43 7.09 39.65
N PRO A 51 -8.74 6.96 39.42
CA PRO A 51 -9.65 8.09 39.53
C PRO A 51 -9.66 8.66 40.96
N ARG A 52 -10.04 9.92 41.07
CA ARG A 52 -10.24 10.53 42.40
C ARG A 52 -11.42 9.88 43.12
N LYS A 53 -11.54 10.17 44.40
CA LYS A 53 -12.67 9.68 45.26
C LYS A 53 -14.00 10.04 44.58
N GLY A 54 -14.83 9.03 44.33
CA GLY A 54 -16.12 9.16 43.63
C GLY A 54 -16.05 9.23 42.10
N GLY A 55 -14.89 9.01 41.50
CA GLY A 55 -14.74 8.85 40.04
C GLY A 55 -14.53 7.40 39.60
N GLU A 56 -14.84 7.13 38.35
CA GLU A 56 -14.71 5.80 37.73
C GLU A 56 -13.80 5.85 36.50
N LEU A 57 -12.97 4.80 36.30
CA LEU A 57 -12.15 4.59 35.11
C LEU A 57 -12.43 3.19 34.57
N HIS A 58 -12.94 3.14 33.36
CA HIS A 58 -13.13 1.91 32.59
C HIS A 58 -12.08 1.83 31.45
N ILE A 59 -11.41 0.69 31.36
CA ILE A 59 -10.43 0.42 30.30
C ILE A 59 -11.00 -0.70 29.43
N ILE A 60 -11.16 -0.40 28.13
CA ILE A 60 -11.69 -1.35 27.14
C ILE A 60 -10.55 -1.72 26.18
N ILE A 61 -10.15 -2.98 26.21
CA ILE A 61 -9.19 -3.53 25.26
C ILE A 61 -9.97 -4.12 24.09
N VAL A 62 -9.72 -3.59 22.89
CA VAL A 62 -10.46 -3.95 21.67
C VAL A 62 -9.61 -4.90 20.83
N ASP A 63 -10.11 -6.10 20.60
CA ASP A 63 -9.51 -7.03 19.64
C ASP A 63 -9.88 -6.68 18.20
N ASN A 64 -11.15 -6.72 17.84
CA ASN A 64 -11.65 -6.43 16.48
C ASN A 64 -10.82 -7.10 15.38
N GLY A 65 -10.51 -8.40 15.56
CA GLY A 65 -9.76 -9.22 14.60
C GLY A 65 -8.23 -9.06 14.64
N ARG A 66 -7.66 -8.33 15.62
CA ARG A 66 -6.21 -8.18 15.78
C ARG A 66 -5.52 -9.49 16.15
N SER A 67 -6.18 -10.33 16.91
CA SER A 67 -5.70 -11.68 17.23
C SER A 67 -5.54 -12.54 15.98
N ASN A 68 -6.42 -12.40 14.97
CA ASN A 68 -6.27 -13.08 13.68
C ASN A 68 -5.04 -12.56 12.92
N ILE A 69 -4.79 -11.24 12.96
CA ILE A 69 -3.60 -10.64 12.33
C ILE A 69 -2.33 -11.10 13.05
N LEU A 70 -2.38 -11.25 14.38
CA LEU A 70 -1.27 -11.73 15.19
C LEU A 70 -0.86 -13.17 14.80
N ALA A 71 -1.82 -13.99 14.41
CA ALA A 71 -1.59 -15.36 13.93
C ALA A 71 -1.05 -15.41 12.47
N ASP A 72 -1.19 -14.34 11.69
CA ASP A 72 -0.74 -14.26 10.30
C ASP A 72 0.70 -13.74 10.22
N GLN A 73 1.65 -14.67 10.03
CA GLN A 73 3.09 -14.36 9.94
C GLN A 73 3.44 -13.38 8.82
N GLU A 74 2.66 -13.33 7.74
CA GLU A 74 2.91 -12.44 6.61
C GLU A 74 2.50 -10.99 6.87
N HIS A 75 1.53 -10.77 7.78
CA HIS A 75 0.92 -9.47 8.02
C HIS A 75 1.02 -8.98 9.47
N VAL A 76 1.59 -9.78 10.39
CA VAL A 76 1.71 -9.45 11.82
C VAL A 76 2.35 -8.09 12.07
N LYS A 77 3.34 -7.71 11.27
CA LYS A 77 4.03 -6.41 11.38
C LYS A 77 3.11 -5.20 11.18
N THR A 78 1.94 -5.37 10.56
CA THR A 78 0.94 -4.30 10.45
C THR A 78 0.49 -3.81 11.83
N LEU A 79 0.49 -4.67 12.84
CA LEU A 79 0.13 -4.32 14.22
C LEU A 79 1.14 -3.37 14.89
N ASN A 80 2.39 -3.33 14.42
CA ASN A 80 3.43 -2.42 14.93
C ASN A 80 3.19 -0.95 14.53
N CYS A 81 2.18 -0.67 13.72
CA CYS A 81 1.92 0.68 13.22
C CYS A 81 1.67 1.69 14.34
N LEU A 82 2.51 2.73 14.41
CA LEU A 82 2.41 3.84 15.38
C LEU A 82 1.40 4.92 14.98
N ARG A 83 0.84 4.83 13.77
CA ARG A 83 -0.04 5.85 13.19
C ARG A 83 0.59 7.23 13.02
N CYS A 84 1.90 7.30 12.82
CA CYS A 84 2.65 8.55 12.65
C CYS A 84 2.40 9.25 11.31
N GLY A 85 1.83 8.58 10.30
CA GLY A 85 1.56 9.17 8.98
C GLY A 85 2.75 9.25 8.02
N ALA A 86 3.97 8.89 8.42
CA ALA A 86 5.16 9.01 7.58
C ALA A 86 5.03 8.30 6.22
N CYS A 87 4.38 7.13 6.18
CA CYS A 87 4.13 6.39 4.95
C CYS A 87 3.20 7.13 3.97
N MET A 88 2.25 7.92 4.47
CA MET A 88 1.38 8.77 3.63
C MET A 88 2.15 9.96 3.09
N ASN A 89 2.96 10.60 3.93
CA ASN A 89 3.76 11.76 3.54
C ASN A 89 4.70 11.49 2.38
N THR A 90 5.30 10.31 2.33
CA THR A 90 6.25 9.93 1.28
C THR A 90 5.59 9.30 0.06
N CYS A 91 4.32 8.88 0.17
CA CYS A 91 3.64 8.12 -0.89
C CYS A 91 3.30 9.01 -2.09
N PRO A 92 3.83 8.72 -3.30
CA PRO A 92 3.53 9.52 -4.50
C PRO A 92 2.05 9.43 -4.90
N VAL A 93 1.42 8.28 -4.70
CA VAL A 93 0.00 8.09 -4.99
C VAL A 93 -0.86 8.93 -4.04
N TYR A 94 -0.62 8.82 -2.73
CA TYR A 94 -1.36 9.61 -1.74
C TYR A 94 -1.21 11.13 -1.97
N ARG A 95 -0.02 11.59 -2.30
CA ARG A 95 0.25 13.01 -2.57
C ARG A 95 -0.48 13.55 -3.80
N ARG A 96 -0.82 12.68 -4.74
CA ARG A 96 -1.55 13.05 -5.97
C ARG A 96 -3.06 12.95 -5.83
N SER A 97 -3.57 11.86 -5.23
CA SER A 97 -4.99 11.56 -5.16
C SER A 97 -5.66 12.01 -3.86
N GLY A 98 -4.87 12.24 -2.79
CA GLY A 98 -5.38 12.53 -1.46
C GLY A 98 -6.01 11.33 -0.76
N GLY A 99 -6.48 11.52 0.47
CA GLY A 99 -7.04 10.45 1.29
C GLY A 99 -8.41 9.95 0.84
N TYR A 100 -9.20 10.81 0.22
CA TYR A 100 -10.57 10.49 -0.19
C TYR A 100 -10.64 9.41 -1.28
N SER A 101 -9.59 9.29 -2.11
CA SER A 101 -9.53 8.25 -3.16
C SER A 101 -9.41 6.82 -2.62
N TYR A 102 -9.04 6.67 -1.35
CA TYR A 102 -8.99 5.37 -0.69
C TYR A 102 -10.37 5.02 -0.14
N THR A 103 -10.84 3.82 -0.39
CA THR A 103 -12.16 3.35 0.06
C THR A 103 -12.19 2.95 1.53
N TYR A 104 -11.03 2.76 2.15
CA TYR A 104 -10.89 2.46 3.58
C TYR A 104 -10.71 3.74 4.40
N PHE A 105 -11.29 3.82 5.59
CA PHE A 105 -11.27 5.04 6.43
C PHE A 105 -9.86 5.50 6.87
N ILE A 106 -8.88 4.61 6.87
CA ILE A 106 -7.47 4.97 7.00
C ILE A 106 -6.87 4.95 5.58
N PRO A 107 -6.40 6.09 5.05
CA PRO A 107 -5.85 6.15 3.71
C PRO A 107 -4.36 5.75 3.66
N GLY A 108 -3.81 5.71 2.45
CA GLY A 108 -2.40 5.47 2.20
C GLY A 108 -1.95 4.02 2.37
N PRO A 109 -0.64 3.77 2.36
CA PRO A 109 -0.09 2.41 2.33
C PRO A 109 -0.51 1.51 3.49
N ILE A 110 -0.60 2.06 4.71
CA ILE A 110 -1.08 1.30 5.86
C ILE A 110 -2.58 1.00 5.74
N GLY A 111 -3.36 1.92 5.19
CA GLY A 111 -4.80 1.73 4.99
C GLY A 111 -5.10 0.66 3.95
N ILE A 112 -4.29 0.55 2.89
CA ILE A 112 -4.39 -0.55 1.92
C ILE A 112 -4.28 -1.90 2.65
N ASN A 113 -3.23 -2.10 3.45
CA ASN A 113 -3.02 -3.35 4.17
C ASN A 113 -4.13 -3.64 5.19
N LEU A 114 -4.58 -2.63 5.95
CA LEU A 114 -5.66 -2.78 6.92
C LEU A 114 -7.01 -3.11 6.25
N GLY A 115 -7.31 -2.48 5.12
CA GLY A 115 -8.50 -2.78 4.34
C GLY A 115 -8.51 -4.23 3.84
N MET A 116 -7.37 -4.68 3.30
CA MET A 116 -7.21 -6.05 2.85
C MET A 116 -7.33 -7.09 3.96
N LEU A 117 -6.76 -6.80 5.13
CA LEU A 117 -6.91 -7.65 6.32
C LEU A 117 -8.35 -7.75 6.82
N LYS A 118 -9.14 -6.69 6.64
CA LYS A 118 -10.53 -6.65 7.06
C LYS A 118 -11.48 -7.33 6.08
N ALA A 119 -11.39 -6.99 4.80
CA ALA A 119 -12.31 -7.48 3.76
C ALA A 119 -11.63 -7.44 2.38
N PRO A 120 -10.84 -8.46 2.02
CA PRO A 120 -10.04 -8.47 0.79
C PRO A 120 -10.86 -8.20 -0.48
N LEU A 121 -12.01 -8.85 -0.61
CA LEU A 121 -12.88 -8.72 -1.78
C LEU A 121 -13.57 -7.36 -1.90
N HIS A 122 -13.61 -6.58 -0.83
CA HIS A 122 -14.19 -5.24 -0.83
C HIS A 122 -13.15 -4.15 -1.14
N TYR A 123 -11.91 -4.35 -0.70
CA TYR A 123 -10.86 -3.32 -0.78
C TYR A 123 -9.76 -3.64 -1.81
N TYR A 124 -9.95 -4.65 -2.67
CA TYR A 124 -8.93 -5.13 -3.61
C TYR A 124 -8.42 -4.06 -4.60
N ASP A 125 -9.26 -3.11 -4.98
CA ASP A 125 -8.88 -2.06 -5.93
C ASP A 125 -7.77 -1.15 -5.39
N ASN A 126 -7.74 -0.91 -4.08
CA ASN A 126 -6.71 -0.10 -3.44
C ASN A 126 -5.29 -0.68 -3.61
N VAL A 127 -5.19 -2.00 -3.71
CA VAL A 127 -3.91 -2.69 -3.89
C VAL A 127 -3.30 -2.39 -5.26
N SER A 128 -4.14 -2.24 -6.28
CA SER A 128 -3.72 -1.91 -7.64
C SER A 128 -3.22 -0.48 -7.78
N ALA A 129 -3.70 0.45 -6.95
CA ALA A 129 -3.28 1.85 -6.95
C ALA A 129 -1.83 2.06 -6.48
N CYS A 130 -1.22 1.12 -5.78
CA CYS A 130 0.14 1.24 -5.28
C CYS A 130 1.17 1.09 -6.41
N SER A 131 2.15 2.00 -6.49
CA SER A 131 3.26 1.93 -7.47
C SER A 131 4.41 0.99 -7.05
N LEU A 132 4.35 0.38 -5.87
CA LEU A 132 5.42 -0.45 -5.28
C LEU A 132 6.80 0.24 -5.25
N CYS A 133 6.84 1.55 -5.01
CA CYS A 133 8.08 2.31 -4.94
C CYS A 133 8.88 2.11 -3.65
N TYR A 134 8.38 1.34 -2.69
CA TYR A 134 9.00 1.02 -1.38
C TYR A 134 9.27 2.20 -0.45
N SER A 135 9.02 3.43 -0.85
CA SER A 135 9.28 4.62 -0.04
C SER A 135 8.60 4.57 1.33
N CYS A 136 7.36 4.08 1.40
CA CYS A 136 6.60 3.94 2.64
C CYS A 136 7.23 2.93 3.63
N GLN A 137 7.83 1.87 3.13
CA GLN A 137 8.52 0.85 3.92
C GLN A 137 9.84 1.39 4.48
N ASN A 138 10.60 2.11 3.64
CA ASN A 138 11.90 2.68 4.02
C ASN A 138 11.79 3.74 5.12
N VAL A 139 10.75 4.59 5.09
CA VAL A 139 10.55 5.65 6.09
C VAL A 139 9.84 5.16 7.35
N CYS A 140 9.34 3.92 7.39
CA CYS A 140 8.57 3.43 8.52
C CYS A 140 9.44 3.28 9.78
N PRO A 141 9.18 4.02 10.87
CA PRO A 141 9.97 3.95 12.10
C PRO A 141 9.76 2.63 12.84
N ALA A 142 8.60 2.00 12.66
CA ALA A 142 8.25 0.70 13.25
C ALA A 142 8.60 -0.49 12.34
N LYS A 143 9.29 -0.23 11.21
CA LYS A 143 9.74 -1.26 10.26
C LYS A 143 8.64 -2.19 9.77
N VAL A 144 7.44 -1.64 9.55
CA VAL A 144 6.35 -2.36 8.89
C VAL A 144 6.71 -2.51 7.41
N ASP A 145 6.68 -3.71 6.90
CA ASP A 145 7.00 -4.09 5.52
C ASP A 145 5.80 -3.83 4.57
N LEU A 146 5.37 -2.58 4.52
CA LEU A 146 4.13 -2.15 3.86
C LEU A 146 4.07 -2.53 2.38
N ALA A 147 5.15 -2.31 1.65
CA ALA A 147 5.20 -2.58 0.21
C ALA A 147 5.22 -4.08 -0.07
N ASP A 148 5.97 -4.86 0.71
CA ASP A 148 6.01 -6.32 0.59
C ASP A 148 4.64 -6.94 0.88
N GLN A 149 3.94 -6.46 1.91
CA GLN A 149 2.59 -6.91 2.22
C GLN A 149 1.60 -6.59 1.09
N ILE A 150 1.66 -5.39 0.49
CA ILE A 150 0.84 -5.03 -0.67
C ILE A 150 1.15 -5.94 -1.86
N TYR A 151 2.42 -6.26 -2.09
CA TYR A 151 2.82 -7.19 -3.15
C TYR A 151 2.26 -8.60 -2.92
N ARG A 152 2.34 -9.12 -1.69
CA ARG A 152 1.73 -10.42 -1.31
C ARG A 152 0.22 -10.43 -1.51
N TRP A 153 -0.45 -9.33 -1.18
CA TRP A 153 -1.87 -9.17 -1.46
C TRP A 153 -2.20 -9.26 -2.95
N ARG A 154 -1.38 -8.66 -3.83
CA ARG A 154 -1.56 -8.81 -5.29
C ARG A 154 -1.49 -10.26 -5.72
N GLN A 155 -0.55 -11.02 -5.20
CA GLN A 155 -0.42 -12.45 -5.49
C GLN A 155 -1.62 -13.24 -4.98
N LYS A 156 -2.09 -12.99 -3.76
CA LYS A 156 -3.28 -13.64 -3.18
C LYS A 156 -4.55 -13.34 -3.99
N LEU A 157 -4.72 -12.11 -4.44
CA LEU A 157 -5.88 -11.70 -5.24
C LEU A 157 -5.93 -12.36 -6.61
N ASP A 158 -4.80 -12.61 -7.24
CA ASP A 158 -4.73 -13.35 -8.49
C ASP A 158 -5.25 -14.81 -8.29
N GLY A 159 -4.82 -15.45 -7.21
CA GLY A 159 -5.32 -16.77 -6.81
C GLY A 159 -6.82 -16.82 -6.50
N LEU A 160 -7.41 -15.72 -5.99
CA LEU A 160 -8.84 -15.59 -5.71
C LEU A 160 -9.68 -15.31 -6.97
N GLY A 161 -9.06 -15.13 -8.13
CA GLY A 161 -9.76 -14.96 -9.39
C GLY A 161 -10.51 -13.62 -9.52
N VAL A 162 -10.12 -12.59 -8.77
CA VAL A 162 -10.73 -11.24 -8.80
C VAL A 162 -10.47 -10.52 -10.13
N ALA A 163 -9.41 -10.89 -10.86
CA ALA A 163 -9.10 -10.32 -12.15
C ALA A 163 -10.16 -10.65 -13.20
N SER A 164 -10.58 -9.66 -14.00
CA SER A 164 -11.50 -9.87 -15.11
C SER A 164 -10.94 -10.87 -16.11
N SER A 165 -11.82 -11.59 -16.82
CA SER A 165 -11.42 -12.60 -17.81
C SER A 165 -10.51 -12.02 -18.90
N SER A 166 -10.74 -10.78 -19.32
CA SER A 166 -9.89 -10.07 -20.29
C SER A 166 -8.48 -9.82 -19.76
N LYS A 167 -8.35 -9.36 -18.50
CA LYS A 167 -7.04 -9.18 -17.87
C LYS A 167 -6.29 -10.50 -17.71
N ARG A 168 -6.99 -11.57 -17.35
CA ARG A 168 -6.41 -12.91 -17.21
C ARG A 168 -5.90 -13.45 -18.56
N LEU A 169 -6.69 -13.28 -19.63
CA LEU A 169 -6.29 -13.67 -20.98
C LEU A 169 -5.06 -12.88 -21.46
N MET A 170 -5.07 -11.56 -21.24
CA MET A 170 -3.96 -10.67 -21.63
C MET A 170 -2.68 -11.01 -20.85
N SER A 171 -2.78 -11.22 -19.54
CA SER A 171 -1.64 -11.64 -18.70
C SER A 171 -1.10 -13.02 -19.10
N GLY A 172 -1.98 -13.96 -19.43
CA GLY A 172 -1.60 -15.29 -19.94
C GLY A 172 -0.87 -15.20 -21.28
N GLY A 173 -1.37 -14.41 -22.22
CA GLY A 173 -0.69 -14.17 -23.50
C GLY A 173 0.68 -13.49 -23.33
N MET A 174 0.77 -12.51 -22.44
CA MET A 174 2.03 -11.85 -22.12
C MET A 174 3.04 -12.82 -21.48
N LYS A 175 2.57 -13.70 -20.58
CA LYS A 175 3.40 -14.74 -19.97
C LYS A 175 4.03 -15.63 -21.05
N VAL A 176 3.23 -16.20 -21.94
CA VAL A 176 3.71 -17.05 -23.03
C VAL A 176 4.71 -16.31 -23.91
N LEU A 177 4.43 -15.04 -24.24
CA LEU A 177 5.34 -14.22 -25.05
C LEU A 177 6.70 -14.00 -24.36
N MET A 178 6.70 -13.77 -23.05
CA MET A 178 7.93 -13.53 -22.27
C MET A 178 8.73 -14.81 -22.00
N GLU A 179 8.04 -15.95 -21.85
CA GLU A 179 8.68 -17.25 -21.64
C GLU A 179 9.41 -17.76 -22.88
N HIS A 180 9.05 -17.24 -24.09
CA HIS A 180 9.67 -17.64 -25.34
C HIS A 180 10.47 -16.49 -26.01
N PRO A 181 11.80 -16.42 -25.82
CA PRO A 181 12.62 -15.34 -26.33
C PRO A 181 12.53 -15.11 -27.86
N SER A 182 12.32 -16.19 -28.63
CA SER A 182 12.14 -16.13 -30.08
C SER A 182 10.87 -15.38 -30.47
N LEU A 183 9.74 -15.70 -29.80
CA LEU A 183 8.46 -15.02 -30.03
C LEU A 183 8.51 -13.57 -29.56
N PHE A 184 9.15 -13.32 -28.43
CA PHE A 184 9.34 -11.96 -27.91
C PHE A 184 10.15 -11.10 -28.89
N ASN A 185 11.30 -11.59 -29.36
CA ASN A 185 12.12 -10.87 -30.32
C ASN A 185 11.38 -10.65 -31.65
N LEU A 186 10.62 -11.62 -32.13
CA LEU A 186 9.80 -11.49 -33.33
C LEU A 186 8.72 -10.41 -33.16
N ALA A 187 8.04 -10.38 -32.01
CA ALA A 187 7.05 -9.36 -31.69
C ALA A 187 7.68 -7.97 -31.65
N LEU A 188 8.84 -7.82 -31.01
CA LEU A 188 9.56 -6.54 -30.95
C LEU A 188 10.04 -6.07 -32.33
N ALA A 189 10.54 -6.97 -33.15
CA ALA A 189 10.99 -6.64 -34.51
C ALA A 189 9.84 -6.11 -35.39
N ARG A 190 8.62 -6.53 -35.11
CA ARG A 190 7.43 -6.08 -35.84
C ARG A 190 6.62 -4.99 -35.13
N ALA A 191 7.01 -4.59 -33.93
CA ALA A 191 6.29 -3.58 -33.15
C ALA A 191 6.16 -2.23 -33.91
N SER A 192 7.13 -1.87 -34.75
CA SER A 192 7.09 -0.67 -35.57
C SER A 192 5.94 -0.63 -36.60
N TRP A 193 5.35 -1.77 -36.95
CA TRP A 193 4.15 -1.81 -37.79
C TRP A 193 2.95 -1.14 -37.15
N VAL A 194 2.88 -1.12 -35.82
CA VAL A 194 1.82 -0.44 -35.09
C VAL A 194 1.78 1.05 -35.40
N ASN A 195 2.96 1.65 -35.70
CA ASN A 195 3.04 3.07 -36.07
C ASN A 195 2.32 3.40 -37.41
N SER A 196 2.07 2.39 -38.24
CA SER A 196 1.40 2.52 -39.52
C SER A 196 -0.10 2.35 -39.45
N PHE A 197 -0.64 1.93 -38.28
CA PHE A 197 -2.08 1.81 -38.12
C PHE A 197 -2.75 3.18 -37.97
N PRO A 198 -3.93 3.37 -38.57
CA PRO A 198 -4.70 4.60 -38.39
C PRO A 198 -5.04 4.80 -36.91
N ARG A 199 -4.99 6.06 -36.45
CA ARG A 199 -5.25 6.43 -35.06
C ARG A 199 -6.59 5.88 -34.52
N SER A 200 -7.61 5.78 -35.34
CA SER A 200 -8.92 5.24 -34.99
C SER A 200 -8.91 3.76 -34.57
N LEU A 201 -7.96 2.97 -35.05
CA LEU A 201 -7.79 1.57 -34.65
C LEU A 201 -7.06 1.43 -33.31
N VAL A 202 -6.16 2.35 -33.02
CA VAL A 202 -5.34 2.33 -31.78
C VAL A 202 -6.08 3.06 -30.65
N TYR A 203 -6.77 4.16 -30.95
CA TYR A 203 -7.49 5.03 -30.01
C TYR A 203 -8.98 4.90 -30.23
N ASN A 204 -9.59 3.86 -29.69
CA ASN A 204 -11.02 3.62 -29.78
C ASN A 204 -11.64 3.36 -28.41
N GLY A 205 -12.97 3.36 -28.35
CA GLY A 205 -13.73 3.18 -27.13
C GLY A 205 -13.56 1.80 -26.42
N LEU A 206 -12.98 0.81 -27.12
CA LEU A 206 -12.68 -0.51 -26.58
C LEU A 206 -11.30 -0.57 -25.90
N ASN A 207 -10.44 0.41 -26.17
CA ASN A 207 -9.12 0.53 -25.58
C ASN A 207 -9.10 1.64 -24.54
N ASP A 208 -9.33 1.30 -23.28
CA ASP A 208 -9.34 2.26 -22.17
C ASP A 208 -8.02 3.03 -22.02
N TRP A 209 -6.90 2.42 -22.40
CA TRP A 209 -5.60 3.10 -22.36
C TRP A 209 -5.50 4.21 -23.41
N GLY A 210 -6.04 3.99 -24.60
CA GLY A 210 -5.97 4.94 -25.72
C GLY A 210 -6.86 6.18 -25.54
N LYS A 211 -7.77 6.24 -24.56
CA LYS A 211 -8.60 7.42 -24.32
C LYS A 211 -7.83 8.59 -23.70
N GLU A 212 -6.87 8.28 -22.83
CA GLU A 212 -6.18 9.28 -22.00
C GLU A 212 -4.67 9.34 -22.22
N HIS A 213 -4.11 8.43 -23.02
CA HIS A 213 -2.67 8.29 -23.22
C HIS A 213 -2.32 8.27 -24.70
N GLU A 214 -1.28 8.99 -25.08
CA GLU A 214 -0.67 8.84 -26.39
C GLU A 214 0.26 7.63 -26.41
N MET A 215 0.14 6.81 -27.44
CA MET A 215 1.02 5.66 -27.65
C MET A 215 2.39 6.16 -28.11
N PRO A 216 3.48 5.79 -27.43
CA PRO A 216 4.81 6.13 -27.89
C PRO A 216 5.09 5.51 -29.25
N GLN A 217 5.85 6.21 -30.09
CA GLN A 217 6.26 5.65 -31.38
C GLN A 217 7.27 4.52 -31.14
N PHE A 218 6.96 3.37 -31.70
CA PHE A 218 7.87 2.22 -31.63
C PHE A 218 9.09 2.46 -32.52
N ALA A 219 10.28 2.14 -32.01
CA ALA A 219 11.51 2.21 -32.76
C ALA A 219 11.48 1.23 -33.93
N LYS A 220 12.15 1.59 -35.06
CA LYS A 220 12.21 0.74 -36.24
C LYS A 220 13.01 -0.55 -36.04
N GLU A 221 14.01 -0.51 -35.15
CA GLU A 221 14.84 -1.66 -34.77
C GLU A 221 14.74 -1.88 -33.27
N SER A 222 14.66 -3.14 -32.84
CA SER A 222 14.67 -3.48 -31.41
C SER A 222 16.06 -3.27 -30.81
N PHE A 223 16.14 -3.04 -29.49
CA PHE A 223 17.42 -2.92 -28.79
C PHE A 223 18.33 -4.13 -29.06
N ASN A 224 17.78 -5.34 -29.03
CA ASN A 224 18.55 -6.56 -29.33
C ASN A 224 19.15 -6.59 -30.75
N GLU A 225 18.41 -6.08 -31.72
CA GLU A 225 18.96 -5.95 -33.10
C GLU A 225 20.05 -4.89 -33.20
N MET A 226 19.83 -3.74 -32.55
CA MET A 226 20.84 -2.68 -32.51
C MET A 226 22.12 -3.14 -31.81
N TRP A 227 21.98 -3.87 -30.71
CA TRP A 227 23.10 -4.44 -29.97
C TRP A 227 23.89 -5.45 -30.81
N LYS A 228 23.20 -6.41 -31.46
CA LYS A 228 23.84 -7.39 -32.38
C LYS A 228 24.52 -6.74 -33.53
N LYS A 229 24.04 -5.60 -34.01
CA LYS A 229 24.64 -4.82 -35.11
C LYS A 229 25.76 -3.87 -34.65
N GLY A 230 26.08 -3.84 -33.37
CA GLY A 230 27.11 -2.95 -32.80
C GLY A 230 26.74 -1.46 -32.84
N LYS A 231 25.44 -1.13 -33.00
CA LYS A 231 24.96 0.26 -33.06
C LYS A 231 24.84 0.90 -31.68
N VAL A 232 24.86 0.10 -30.63
CA VAL A 232 24.75 0.52 -29.20
C VAL A 232 25.96 -0.07 -28.48
N LYS A 233 26.69 0.78 -27.77
CA LYS A 233 27.83 0.39 -26.89
C LYS A 233 27.36 0.23 -25.45
#